data_4dee659a989a7d3ab85fc89688b1c406
#
_entry.id   4dee659a989a7d3ab85fc89688b1c406
#
_cell.length_a   1.000
_cell.length_b   1.000
_cell.length_c   1.000
_cell.angle_alpha   90.00
_cell.angle_beta   90.00
_cell.angle_gamma   90.00
#
_symmetry.space_group_name_H-M   'P 1'
#
loop_
_entity.id
_entity.type
_entity.pdbx_description
1 polymer ?
#
loop_
_entity_poly.entity_id
_entity_poly.type
_entity_poly.pdbx_seq_one_letter_code
_entity_poly.pdbx_strand_id
1 'polypeptide(L)'
;VVVTRDRTLHLESNGHADVSTRRAMTPDTLMWIASMTKPITGAAIMILQDEGKLNVTDLVAKYIPEFAYLKTPSGQPANLTITQILTHTSGLGEASGPTAQAAKTLADLVPVWLAAKMQYEPGEKWKYTQSGINLAGRIVEVVSGMPFDAFLQKRVFDPLGMQDTTFYPNAAQRARMATGYTKNKDTGALAAAPARGDFGTRDR
;
A
#
# COMPACT_ATOMS: atom_id res chain seq x y z
N VAL A 1 -8.12 -20.00 -5.79
CA VAL A 1 -7.29 -20.49 -6.89
C VAL A 1 -6.08 -21.26 -6.34
N VAL A 2 -5.68 -22.36 -6.98
CA VAL A 2 -4.47 -23.12 -6.72
C VAL A 2 -3.68 -23.17 -8.03
N VAL A 3 -2.42 -22.78 -7.99
CA VAL A 3 -1.58 -22.71 -9.18
C VAL A 3 -0.23 -23.39 -8.95
N THR A 4 0.38 -23.88 -10.01
CA THR A 4 1.82 -24.17 -10.06
C THR A 4 2.50 -23.07 -10.88
N ARG A 5 3.82 -23.20 -11.06
CA ARG A 5 4.57 -22.30 -11.93
C ARG A 5 3.97 -22.21 -13.35
N ASP A 6 3.44 -23.31 -13.86
CA ASP A 6 3.12 -23.47 -15.27
C ASP A 6 1.61 -23.56 -15.58
N ARG A 7 0.77 -23.76 -14.56
CA ARG A 7 -0.67 -23.95 -14.78
C ARG A 7 -1.52 -23.68 -13.55
N THR A 8 -2.77 -23.30 -13.79
CA THR A 8 -3.82 -23.33 -12.77
C THR A 8 -4.29 -24.76 -12.54
N LEU A 9 -4.24 -25.22 -11.29
CA LEU A 9 -4.71 -26.55 -10.88
C LEU A 9 -6.18 -26.51 -10.49
N HIS A 10 -6.62 -25.43 -9.84
CA HIS A 10 -7.99 -25.26 -9.38
C HIS A 10 -8.35 -23.77 -9.38
N LEU A 11 -9.54 -23.46 -9.92
CA LEU A 11 -10.14 -22.13 -9.89
C LEU A 11 -11.62 -22.28 -9.60
N GLU A 12 -12.05 -21.75 -8.46
CA GLU A 12 -13.44 -21.78 -8.03
C GLU A 12 -13.81 -20.45 -7.39
N SER A 13 -15.05 -20.03 -7.60
CA SER A 13 -15.64 -18.84 -7.01
C SER A 13 -16.91 -19.22 -6.27
N ASN A 14 -17.02 -18.86 -5.00
CA ASN A 14 -18.11 -19.22 -4.12
C ASN A 14 -18.77 -17.98 -3.54
N GLY A 15 -20.09 -18.04 -3.32
CA GLY A 15 -20.87 -17.01 -2.69
C GLY A 15 -21.28 -15.85 -3.61
N HIS A 16 -21.47 -14.67 -3.05
CA HIS A 16 -21.97 -13.48 -3.75
C HIS A 16 -20.96 -12.35 -3.71
N ALA A 17 -20.74 -11.72 -4.85
CA ALA A 17 -20.02 -10.46 -4.97
C ALA A 17 -20.85 -9.27 -4.44
N ASP A 18 -22.18 -9.41 -4.46
CA ASP A 18 -23.11 -8.48 -3.82
C ASP A 18 -24.29 -9.27 -3.24
N VAL A 19 -24.48 -9.16 -1.92
CA VAL A 19 -25.51 -9.92 -1.20
C VAL A 19 -26.90 -9.35 -1.46
N SER A 20 -27.02 -8.03 -1.60
CA SER A 20 -28.30 -7.35 -1.77
C SER A 20 -28.96 -7.68 -3.11
N THR A 21 -28.16 -7.77 -4.16
CA THR A 21 -28.60 -8.11 -5.53
C THR A 21 -28.45 -9.59 -5.86
N ARG A 22 -27.86 -10.38 -4.94
CA ARG A 22 -27.49 -11.79 -5.18
C ARG A 22 -26.54 -11.98 -6.38
N ARG A 23 -25.75 -10.96 -6.73
CA ARG A 23 -24.78 -11.09 -7.80
C ARG A 23 -23.72 -12.12 -7.40
N ALA A 24 -23.57 -13.18 -8.18
CA ALA A 24 -22.64 -14.26 -7.88
C ALA A 24 -21.17 -13.75 -7.89
N MET A 25 -20.34 -14.36 -7.07
CA MET A 25 -18.89 -14.25 -7.19
C MET A 25 -18.42 -14.99 -8.42
N THR A 26 -17.55 -14.38 -9.19
CA THR A 26 -16.97 -14.96 -10.42
C THR A 26 -15.43 -14.79 -10.43
N PRO A 27 -14.67 -15.52 -11.26
CA PRO A 27 -13.21 -15.39 -11.29
C PRO A 27 -12.71 -14.00 -11.67
N ASP A 28 -13.53 -13.21 -12.39
CA ASP A 28 -13.23 -11.83 -12.80
C ASP A 28 -13.78 -10.76 -11.85
N THR A 29 -14.36 -11.18 -10.71
CA THR A 29 -14.78 -10.24 -9.68
C THR A 29 -13.56 -9.54 -9.09
N LEU A 30 -13.59 -8.21 -9.09
CA LEU A 30 -12.54 -7.40 -8.49
C LEU A 30 -12.78 -7.22 -6.99
N MET A 31 -11.69 -7.21 -6.25
CA MET A 31 -11.72 -7.03 -4.80
C MET A 31 -10.70 -5.99 -4.35
N TRP A 32 -11.02 -5.33 -3.26
CA TRP A 32 -10.05 -4.53 -2.54
C TRP A 32 -9.00 -5.43 -1.90
N ILE A 33 -7.75 -5.31 -2.32
CA ILE A 33 -6.65 -6.15 -1.81
C ILE A 33 -5.99 -5.59 -0.54
N ALA A 34 -6.31 -4.36 -0.15
CA ALA A 34 -5.83 -3.73 1.09
C ALA A 34 -4.32 -3.93 1.30
N SER A 35 -3.96 -4.59 2.40
CA SER A 35 -2.56 -4.79 2.79
C SER A 35 -1.76 -5.75 1.91
N MET A 36 -2.40 -6.47 1.00
CA MET A 36 -1.68 -7.21 -0.06
C MET A 36 -0.94 -6.25 -1.03
N THR A 37 -1.22 -4.96 -0.99
CA THR A 37 -0.41 -3.92 -1.65
C THR A 37 1.01 -3.85 -1.11
N LYS A 38 1.25 -4.21 0.16
CA LYS A 38 2.57 -4.10 0.80
C LYS A 38 3.66 -4.96 0.17
N PRO A 39 3.45 -6.26 -0.08
CA PRO A 39 4.44 -7.05 -0.81
C PRO A 39 4.68 -6.53 -2.23
N ILE A 40 3.68 -5.95 -2.90
CA ILE A 40 3.84 -5.33 -4.22
C ILE A 40 4.75 -4.09 -4.10
N THR A 41 4.57 -3.27 -3.05
CA THR A 41 5.47 -2.15 -2.76
C THR A 41 6.89 -2.64 -2.47
N GLY A 42 7.04 -3.72 -1.70
CA GLY A 42 8.33 -4.36 -1.46
C GLY A 42 9.00 -4.80 -2.75
N ALA A 43 8.25 -5.45 -3.65
CA ALA A 43 8.76 -5.85 -4.97
C ALA A 43 9.23 -4.63 -5.79
N ALA A 44 8.53 -3.50 -5.74
CA ALA A 44 8.97 -2.27 -6.41
C ALA A 44 10.33 -1.77 -5.90
N ILE A 45 10.55 -1.79 -4.58
CA ILE A 45 11.86 -1.46 -3.98
C ILE A 45 12.93 -2.46 -4.44
N MET A 46 12.63 -3.75 -4.46
CA MET A 46 13.59 -4.77 -4.88
C MET A 46 13.95 -4.67 -6.36
N ILE A 47 13.00 -4.32 -7.23
CA ILE A 47 13.29 -4.02 -8.64
C ILE A 47 14.32 -2.88 -8.77
N LEU A 48 14.16 -1.80 -8.01
CA LEU A 48 15.10 -0.68 -8.02
C LEU A 48 16.45 -1.05 -7.42
N GLN A 49 16.50 -1.94 -6.44
CA GLN A 49 17.72 -2.49 -5.90
C GLN A 49 18.44 -3.35 -6.93
N ASP A 50 17.75 -4.26 -7.61
CA ASP A 50 18.34 -5.11 -8.65
C ASP A 50 18.92 -4.28 -9.82
N GLU A 51 18.34 -3.10 -10.07
CA GLU A 51 18.85 -2.11 -11.02
C GLU A 51 20.01 -1.26 -10.48
N GLY A 52 20.45 -1.48 -9.25
CA GLY A 52 21.53 -0.72 -8.61
C GLY A 52 21.16 0.74 -8.28
N LYS A 53 19.88 1.11 -8.30
CA LYS A 53 19.41 2.49 -8.08
C LYS A 53 19.28 2.83 -6.59
N LEU A 54 19.12 1.85 -5.75
CA LEU A 54 19.09 1.96 -4.28
C LEU A 54 19.64 0.69 -3.64
N ASN A 55 19.87 0.76 -2.33
CA ASN A 55 20.13 -0.40 -1.49
C ASN A 55 19.16 -0.38 -0.31
N VAL A 56 18.58 -1.51 0.07
CA VAL A 56 17.65 -1.58 1.20
C VAL A 56 18.30 -1.20 2.54
N THR A 57 19.63 -1.22 2.63
CA THR A 57 20.39 -0.72 3.79
C THR A 57 20.62 0.79 3.78
N ASP A 58 20.30 1.46 2.67
CA ASP A 58 20.42 2.92 2.59
C ASP A 58 19.51 3.60 3.61
N LEU A 59 19.96 4.76 4.09
CA LEU A 59 19.14 5.62 4.92
C LEU A 59 18.00 6.25 4.10
N VAL A 60 16.83 6.33 4.65
CA VAL A 60 15.67 7.04 4.06
C VAL A 60 16.06 8.48 3.70
N ALA A 61 16.85 9.13 4.55
CA ALA A 61 17.34 10.51 4.35
C ALA A 61 18.16 10.69 3.08
N LYS A 62 18.73 9.64 2.50
CA LYS A 62 19.41 9.69 1.20
C LYS A 62 18.47 10.09 0.06
N TYR A 63 17.19 9.70 0.17
CA TYR A 63 16.16 9.91 -0.85
C TYR A 63 15.16 11.00 -0.46
N ILE A 64 14.93 11.17 0.82
CA ILE A 64 14.02 12.17 1.41
C ILE A 64 14.81 12.90 2.51
N PRO A 65 15.56 13.97 2.13
CA PRO A 65 16.55 14.61 3.01
C PRO A 65 15.99 15.11 4.35
N GLU A 66 14.70 15.43 4.39
CA GLU A 66 14.02 15.91 5.60
C GLU A 66 14.08 14.88 6.75
N PHE A 67 14.19 13.58 6.43
CA PHE A 67 14.32 12.52 7.44
C PHE A 67 15.64 12.54 8.19
N ALA A 68 16.65 13.29 7.75
CA ALA A 68 17.90 13.51 8.48
C ALA A 68 17.66 14.22 9.83
N TYR A 69 16.59 14.99 9.94
CA TYR A 69 16.24 15.76 11.14
C TYR A 69 15.29 15.01 12.09
N LEU A 70 14.78 13.84 11.69
CA LEU A 70 13.90 13.04 12.53
C LEU A 70 14.65 12.52 13.76
N LYS A 71 14.03 12.67 14.93
CA LYS A 71 14.59 12.25 16.22
C LYS A 71 13.87 11.04 16.77
N THR A 72 14.62 10.15 17.37
CA THR A 72 14.11 9.01 18.15
C THR A 72 13.56 9.48 19.50
N PRO A 73 12.87 8.63 20.26
CA PRO A 73 12.43 8.95 21.62
C PRO A 73 13.57 9.36 22.57
N SER A 74 14.79 8.84 22.36
CA SER A 74 15.99 9.24 23.12
C SER A 74 16.60 10.57 22.67
N GLY A 75 16.05 11.22 21.63
CA GLY A 75 16.55 12.48 21.07
C GLY A 75 17.70 12.32 20.07
N GLN A 76 18.13 11.10 19.78
CA GLN A 76 19.17 10.83 18.78
C GLN A 76 18.62 10.93 17.35
N PRO A 77 19.45 11.12 16.31
CA PRO A 77 19.04 10.99 14.92
C PRO A 77 18.45 9.61 14.66
N ALA A 78 17.29 9.55 13.99
CA ALA A 78 16.59 8.28 13.77
C ALA A 78 17.32 7.33 12.82
N ASN A 79 18.06 7.85 11.85
CA ASN A 79 18.85 7.07 10.87
C ASN A 79 18.08 5.87 10.29
N LEU A 80 16.82 6.09 9.91
CA LEU A 80 15.95 5.04 9.38
C LEU A 80 16.50 4.44 8.09
N THR A 81 16.55 3.12 8.00
CA THR A 81 16.88 2.40 6.75
C THR A 81 15.61 1.99 5.99
N ILE A 82 15.76 1.74 4.68
CA ILE A 82 14.67 1.18 3.87
C ILE A 82 14.23 -0.19 4.41
N THR A 83 15.17 -1.03 4.84
CA THR A 83 14.85 -2.31 5.50
C THR A 83 13.89 -2.11 6.68
N GLN A 84 14.16 -1.17 7.57
CA GLN A 84 13.35 -0.96 8.77
C GLN A 84 11.92 -0.49 8.46
N ILE A 85 11.73 0.34 7.42
CA ILE A 85 10.38 0.75 7.02
C ILE A 85 9.59 -0.38 6.34
N LEU A 86 10.26 -1.26 5.59
CA LEU A 86 9.64 -2.43 4.95
C LEU A 86 9.28 -3.53 5.95
N THR A 87 10.10 -3.73 6.97
CA THR A 87 9.93 -4.82 7.96
C THR A 87 9.11 -4.42 9.18
N HIS A 88 8.55 -3.22 9.21
CA HIS A 88 7.77 -2.69 10.34
C HIS A 88 8.56 -2.56 11.66
N THR A 89 9.87 -2.30 11.57
CA THR A 89 10.76 -2.13 12.71
C THR A 89 11.29 -0.70 12.85
N SER A 90 10.76 0.24 12.06
CA SER A 90 11.26 1.61 12.02
C SER A 90 11.00 2.45 13.27
N GLY A 91 9.97 2.12 14.04
CA GLY A 91 9.49 2.99 15.13
C GLY A 91 8.72 4.22 14.66
N LEU A 92 8.57 4.43 13.35
CA LEU A 92 7.84 5.57 12.79
C LEU A 92 6.38 5.57 13.22
N GLY A 93 5.89 6.74 13.65
CA GLY A 93 4.48 6.93 14.00
C GLY A 93 3.57 6.85 12.77
N GLU A 94 2.28 6.56 13.00
CA GLU A 94 1.29 6.56 11.92
C GLU A 94 0.92 7.98 11.50
N ALA A 95 0.89 8.22 10.19
CA ALA A 95 0.27 9.41 9.64
C ALA A 95 -1.24 9.36 9.91
N SER A 96 -1.73 10.31 10.68
CA SER A 96 -3.13 10.36 11.10
C SER A 96 -3.63 11.80 11.21
N GLY A 97 -4.94 11.94 11.41
CA GLY A 97 -5.57 13.25 11.56
C GLY A 97 -5.93 13.93 10.24
N PRO A 98 -6.47 15.17 10.32
CA PRO A 98 -7.02 15.88 9.16
C PRO A 98 -5.98 16.10 8.03
N THR A 99 -4.75 16.45 8.39
CA THR A 99 -3.68 16.69 7.41
C THR A 99 -3.33 15.42 6.62
N ALA A 100 -3.27 14.26 7.29
CA ALA A 100 -3.05 13.00 6.60
C ALA A 100 -4.23 12.62 5.69
N GLN A 101 -5.46 12.93 6.12
CA GLN A 101 -6.66 12.68 5.32
C GLN A 101 -6.77 13.61 4.10
N ALA A 102 -6.24 14.83 4.20
CA ALA A 102 -6.21 15.80 3.11
C ALA A 102 -5.09 15.55 2.09
N ALA A 103 -4.11 14.71 2.41
CA ALA A 103 -3.01 14.37 1.52
C ALA A 103 -3.52 13.70 0.24
N LYS A 104 -3.08 14.20 -0.90
CA LYS A 104 -3.46 13.68 -2.25
C LYS A 104 -2.36 12.85 -2.86
N THR A 105 -1.12 13.05 -2.44
CA THR A 105 0.07 12.38 -2.92
C THR A 105 0.88 11.80 -1.77
N LEU A 106 1.80 10.88 -2.08
CA LEU A 106 2.74 10.39 -1.07
C LEU A 106 3.71 11.49 -0.59
N ALA A 107 3.98 12.48 -1.44
CA ALA A 107 4.80 13.64 -1.07
C ALA A 107 4.14 14.48 0.03
N ASP A 108 2.82 14.66 -0.02
CA ASP A 108 2.06 15.42 0.99
C ASP A 108 2.13 14.77 2.39
N LEU A 109 2.45 13.49 2.45
CA LEU A 109 2.60 12.77 3.73
C LEU A 109 3.96 12.98 4.39
N VAL A 110 4.97 13.49 3.69
CA VAL A 110 6.32 13.69 4.25
C VAL A 110 6.28 14.56 5.52
N PRO A 111 5.68 15.77 5.51
CA PRO A 111 5.61 16.58 6.72
C PRO A 111 4.75 15.94 7.83
N VAL A 112 3.77 15.10 7.47
CA VAL A 112 2.93 14.39 8.45
C VAL A 112 3.73 13.32 9.17
N TRP A 113 4.56 12.55 8.46
CA TRP A 113 5.44 11.55 9.08
C TRP A 113 6.48 12.20 9.98
N LEU A 114 7.05 13.33 9.57
CA LEU A 114 8.04 14.07 10.36
C LEU A 114 7.45 14.68 11.64
N ALA A 115 6.17 15.08 11.59
CA ALA A 115 5.43 15.58 12.75
C ALA A 115 4.96 14.45 13.69
N ALA A 116 4.83 13.22 13.18
CA ALA A 116 4.47 12.07 14.00
C ALA A 116 5.64 11.66 14.89
N LYS A 117 5.39 11.59 16.22
CA LYS A 117 6.43 11.15 17.16
C LYS A 117 6.85 9.71 16.88
N MET A 118 8.16 9.48 16.86
CA MET A 118 8.71 8.12 16.90
C MET A 118 8.23 7.41 18.16
N GLN A 119 7.89 6.13 18.04
CA GLN A 119 7.27 5.34 19.10
C GLN A 119 8.30 4.52 19.90
N TYR A 120 9.41 4.18 19.27
CA TYR A 120 10.52 3.42 19.83
C TYR A 120 11.76 3.59 18.94
N GLU A 121 12.90 3.13 19.41
CA GLU A 121 14.16 3.19 18.66
C GLU A 121 14.10 2.26 17.42
N PRO A 122 14.62 2.69 16.27
CA PRO A 122 14.65 1.86 15.06
C PRO A 122 15.32 0.51 15.32
N GLY A 123 14.61 -0.55 14.97
CA GLY A 123 15.06 -1.94 15.17
C GLY A 123 14.70 -2.55 16.53
N GLU A 124 14.24 -1.76 17.50
CA GLU A 124 13.93 -2.24 18.85
C GLU A 124 12.73 -3.19 18.89
N LYS A 125 11.68 -2.86 18.13
CA LYS A 125 10.40 -3.59 18.17
C LYS A 125 9.83 -3.75 16.77
N TRP A 126 9.00 -4.75 16.62
CA TRP A 126 8.12 -4.90 15.48
C TRP A 126 6.74 -4.33 15.80
N LYS A 127 6.26 -3.45 14.95
CA LYS A 127 4.89 -2.93 15.01
C LYS A 127 4.38 -2.65 13.61
N TYR A 128 3.34 -3.35 13.23
CA TYR A 128 2.70 -3.15 11.93
C TYR A 128 2.23 -1.70 11.75
N THR A 129 2.66 -1.04 10.68
CA THR A 129 2.31 0.34 10.35
C THR A 129 2.04 0.51 8.86
N GLN A 130 1.22 1.49 8.51
CA GLN A 130 1.01 1.89 7.13
C GLN A 130 2.07 2.92 6.69
N SER A 131 2.50 3.77 7.61
CA SER A 131 3.44 4.87 7.32
C SER A 131 4.74 4.40 6.67
N GLY A 132 5.35 3.31 7.19
CA GLY A 132 6.58 2.78 6.61
C GLY A 132 6.43 2.35 5.16
N ILE A 133 5.34 1.69 4.82
CA ILE A 133 5.08 1.21 3.45
C ILE A 133 4.74 2.36 2.49
N ASN A 134 3.97 3.35 2.95
CA ASN A 134 3.71 4.55 2.16
C ASN A 134 5.01 5.33 1.90
N LEU A 135 5.89 5.42 2.90
CA LEU A 135 7.21 6.03 2.78
C LEU A 135 8.10 5.26 1.77
N ALA A 136 8.04 3.93 1.76
CA ALA A 136 8.70 3.13 0.74
C ALA A 136 8.15 3.43 -0.68
N GLY A 137 6.83 3.58 -0.81
CA GLY A 137 6.21 4.04 -2.06
C GLY A 137 6.75 5.41 -2.51
N ARG A 138 6.91 6.36 -1.57
CA ARG A 138 7.52 7.67 -1.88
C ARG A 138 8.97 7.56 -2.34
N ILE A 139 9.75 6.65 -1.76
CA ILE A 139 11.12 6.39 -2.22
C ILE A 139 11.12 5.84 -3.65
N VAL A 140 10.17 4.95 -4.00
CA VAL A 140 10.00 4.49 -5.40
C VAL A 140 9.77 5.68 -6.33
N GLU A 141 8.91 6.65 -5.97
CA GLU A 141 8.68 7.84 -6.79
C GLU A 141 9.95 8.67 -6.98
N VAL A 142 10.68 8.93 -5.89
CA VAL A 142 11.90 9.74 -5.93
C VAL A 142 12.98 9.09 -6.80
N VAL A 143 13.20 7.78 -6.64
CA VAL A 143 14.26 7.05 -7.33
C VAL A 143 13.93 6.82 -8.80
N SER A 144 12.67 6.54 -9.11
CA SER A 144 12.23 6.23 -10.48
C SER A 144 11.86 7.46 -11.30
N GLY A 145 11.56 8.59 -10.66
CA GLY A 145 11.01 9.78 -11.31
C GLY A 145 9.58 9.61 -11.81
N MET A 146 8.87 8.56 -11.36
CA MET A 146 7.51 8.22 -11.78
C MET A 146 6.55 8.24 -10.59
N PRO A 147 5.27 8.62 -10.78
CA PRO A 147 4.24 8.36 -9.78
C PRO A 147 4.20 6.87 -9.41
N PHE A 148 3.92 6.56 -8.15
CA PHE A 148 4.00 5.19 -7.62
C PHE A 148 3.10 4.20 -8.38
N ASP A 149 1.86 4.60 -8.66
CA ASP A 149 0.92 3.79 -9.44
C ASP A 149 1.40 3.54 -10.87
N ALA A 150 1.98 4.57 -11.51
CA ALA A 150 2.54 4.47 -12.86
C ALA A 150 3.77 3.56 -12.90
N PHE A 151 4.62 3.62 -11.87
CA PHE A 151 5.75 2.70 -11.74
C PHE A 151 5.27 1.26 -11.65
N LEU A 152 4.32 0.98 -10.75
CA LEU A 152 3.76 -0.37 -10.59
C LEU A 152 3.08 -0.87 -11.87
N GLN A 153 2.30 -0.01 -12.53
CA GLN A 153 1.67 -0.37 -13.79
C GLN A 153 2.71 -0.83 -14.81
N LYS A 154 3.71 0.01 -15.08
CA LYS A 154 4.73 -0.23 -16.10
C LYS A 154 5.68 -1.38 -15.75
N ARG A 155 6.04 -1.55 -14.48
CA ARG A 155 7.15 -2.42 -14.07
C ARG A 155 6.69 -3.74 -13.46
N VAL A 156 5.42 -3.82 -13.03
CA VAL A 156 4.86 -5.00 -12.38
C VAL A 156 3.61 -5.47 -13.12
N PHE A 157 2.59 -4.63 -13.25
CA PHE A 157 1.28 -5.10 -13.71
C PHE A 157 1.27 -5.44 -15.20
N ASP A 158 1.79 -4.56 -16.05
CA ASP A 158 1.84 -4.80 -17.50
C ASP A 158 2.70 -6.03 -17.86
N PRO A 159 3.95 -6.18 -17.33
CA PRO A 159 4.78 -7.35 -17.65
C PRO A 159 4.17 -8.67 -17.18
N LEU A 160 3.36 -8.64 -16.11
CA LEU A 160 2.70 -9.84 -15.56
C LEU A 160 1.28 -10.06 -16.10
N GLY A 161 0.81 -9.20 -17.01
CA GLY A 161 -0.56 -9.28 -17.56
C GLY A 161 -1.66 -9.03 -16.54
N MET A 162 -1.38 -8.30 -15.45
CA MET A 162 -2.31 -7.98 -14.35
C MET A 162 -3.25 -6.83 -14.75
N GLN A 163 -4.07 -7.03 -15.77
CA GLN A 163 -4.87 -5.98 -16.41
C GLN A 163 -5.95 -5.36 -15.50
N ASP A 164 -6.37 -6.07 -14.48
CA ASP A 164 -7.41 -5.63 -13.54
C ASP A 164 -6.85 -5.13 -12.20
N THR A 165 -5.52 -5.12 -12.03
CA THR A 165 -4.88 -4.57 -10.82
C THR A 165 -4.59 -3.10 -11.01
N THR A 166 -5.26 -2.24 -10.25
CA THR A 166 -5.16 -0.79 -10.41
C THR A 166 -5.47 -0.04 -9.13
N PHE A 167 -4.95 1.18 -9.00
CA PHE A 167 -5.37 2.15 -7.98
C PHE A 167 -6.62 2.94 -8.40
N TYR A 168 -6.90 3.00 -9.71
CA TYR A 168 -7.95 3.85 -10.29
C TYR A 168 -8.87 3.02 -11.19
N PRO A 169 -9.75 2.17 -10.60
CA PRO A 169 -10.63 1.33 -11.40
C PRO A 169 -11.57 2.19 -12.28
N ASN A 170 -11.64 1.87 -13.55
CA ASN A 170 -12.57 2.49 -14.49
C ASN A 170 -14.03 2.02 -14.24
N ALA A 171 -14.99 2.56 -14.99
CA ALA A 171 -16.40 2.24 -14.79
C ALA A 171 -16.71 0.73 -14.96
N ALA A 172 -16.11 0.07 -15.96
CA ALA A 172 -16.29 -1.36 -16.19
C ALA A 172 -15.69 -2.21 -15.06
N GLN A 173 -14.52 -1.81 -14.56
CA GLN A 173 -13.88 -2.46 -13.41
C GLN A 173 -14.71 -2.25 -12.14
N ARG A 174 -15.19 -1.02 -11.87
CA ARG A 174 -16.08 -0.75 -10.72
C ARG A 174 -17.35 -1.59 -10.75
N ALA A 175 -17.96 -1.81 -11.91
CA ALA A 175 -19.15 -2.66 -12.05
C ALA A 175 -18.89 -4.12 -11.63
N ARG A 176 -17.66 -4.61 -11.76
CA ARG A 176 -17.25 -5.96 -11.34
C ARG A 176 -16.78 -6.05 -9.88
N MET A 177 -16.58 -4.93 -9.19
CA MET A 177 -16.10 -4.97 -7.80
C MET A 177 -17.09 -5.65 -6.86
N ALA A 178 -16.57 -6.42 -5.93
CA ALA A 178 -17.35 -6.97 -4.84
C ALA A 178 -17.73 -5.86 -3.85
N THR A 179 -18.95 -5.94 -3.32
CA THR A 179 -19.41 -5.07 -2.24
C THR A 179 -18.80 -5.54 -0.93
N GLY A 180 -18.13 -4.63 -0.20
CA GLY A 180 -17.66 -4.89 1.15
C GLY A 180 -18.82 -4.90 2.14
N TYR A 181 -18.76 -5.76 3.15
CA TYR A 181 -19.78 -5.84 4.20
C TYR A 181 -19.15 -5.76 5.58
N THR A 182 -19.85 -5.11 6.51
CA THR A 182 -19.58 -5.20 7.94
C THR A 182 -20.62 -6.07 8.59
N LYS A 183 -20.21 -6.92 9.53
CA LYS A 183 -21.12 -7.76 10.32
C LYS A 183 -21.39 -7.06 11.64
N ASN A 184 -22.66 -6.83 11.96
CA ASN A 184 -23.09 -6.39 13.27
C ASN A 184 -22.76 -7.51 14.28
N LYS A 185 -22.06 -7.17 15.36
CA LYS A 185 -21.57 -8.16 16.33
C LYS A 185 -22.71 -8.77 17.16
N ASP A 186 -23.78 -8.01 17.42
CA ASP A 186 -24.87 -8.41 18.30
C ASP A 186 -25.95 -9.19 17.53
N THR A 187 -26.28 -8.74 16.32
CA THR A 187 -27.37 -9.32 15.52
C THR A 187 -26.89 -10.30 14.45
N GLY A 188 -25.60 -10.28 14.11
CA GLY A 188 -25.05 -11.04 13.00
C GLY A 188 -25.43 -10.48 11.61
N ALA A 189 -26.22 -9.41 11.54
CA ALA A 189 -26.68 -8.83 10.29
C ALA A 189 -25.51 -8.22 9.49
N LEU A 190 -25.57 -8.38 8.17
CA LEU A 190 -24.62 -7.77 7.24
C LEU A 190 -25.17 -6.43 6.76
N ALA A 191 -24.33 -5.39 6.84
CA ALA A 191 -24.59 -4.09 6.24
C ALA A 191 -23.48 -3.79 5.22
N ALA A 192 -23.85 -3.26 4.05
CA ALA A 192 -22.88 -2.81 3.08
C ALA A 192 -21.96 -1.78 3.73
N ALA A 193 -20.66 -2.01 3.65
CA ALA A 193 -19.67 -1.03 4.09
C ALA A 193 -19.77 0.20 3.19
N PRO A 194 -19.57 1.42 3.73
CA PRO A 194 -19.47 2.62 2.90
C PRO A 194 -18.44 2.38 1.80
N ALA A 195 -18.79 2.78 0.57
CA ALA A 195 -17.82 2.76 -0.52
C ALA A 195 -16.57 3.48 -0.03
N ARG A 196 -15.43 2.79 -0.01
CA ARG A 196 -14.17 3.37 0.45
C ARG A 196 -13.70 4.35 -0.61
N GLY A 197 -14.05 5.62 -0.41
CA GLY A 197 -13.49 6.76 -1.11
C GLY A 197 -13.83 6.84 -2.61
N ASP A 198 -13.75 8.03 -3.12
CA ASP A 198 -13.54 8.25 -4.55
C ASP A 198 -12.12 7.78 -4.86
N PHE A 199 -11.97 6.75 -5.68
CA PHE A 199 -10.65 6.26 -6.12
C PHE A 199 -9.88 7.34 -6.88
N GLY A 200 -10.49 8.51 -7.09
CA GLY A 200 -9.89 9.59 -7.83
C GLY A 200 -9.68 9.25 -9.31
N THR A 201 -9.02 10.16 -9.98
CA THR A 201 -8.48 9.96 -11.32
C THR A 201 -6.99 10.24 -11.28
N ARG A 202 -6.23 9.73 -12.24
CA ARG A 202 -4.77 9.95 -12.35
C ARG A 202 -4.41 11.42 -12.56
N ASP A 203 -5.37 12.24 -12.94
CA ASP A 203 -5.20 13.66 -13.30
C ASP A 203 -5.32 14.60 -12.07
N ARG A 204 -5.04 14.09 -10.88
CA ARG A 204 -5.02 14.88 -9.64
C ARG A 204 -3.61 15.10 -9.14
#